data_4462b16be1898c6827b6adce179e138f
#
_entry.id   4462b16be1898c6827b6adce179e138f
#
_cell.length_a   1.000
_cell.length_b   1.000
_cell.length_c   1.000
_cell.angle_alpha   90.00
_cell.angle_beta   90.00
_cell.angle_gamma   90.00
#
_symmetry.space_group_name_H-M   'P 1'
#
loop_
_entity.id
_entity.type
_entity.pdbx_description
1 polymer ?
#
loop_
_entity_poly.entity_id
_entity_poly.type
_entity_poly.pdbx_seq_one_letter_code
_entity_poly.pdbx_strand_id
1 'polypeptide(L)'
;MSVLVVGHYCHDTLIGNASTRRALGGSAAYASAILEAIGEPHDVVAKVGADFLYGDLVSRRPRVAQGRTTAFVVDYRGVERHERVEAVAPAIEPDELSGAWDAGLACGIAGEVPLRTLERMRRISRVLIADAQSLLRGISPGGEVVLRSPAEDAVGLLDVLKASQKEAEALDVAALRRKLTLVVTDGPRGCSILSANAQVRVEAFPARERDPTGAGDCFAAGLAAGLARGLPLEQAARVAAWCGARAVEHLGVPRLTPEEARAAPWE
;
A
#
# COMPACT_ATOMS: atom_id res chain seq x y z
N MET A 1 1.66 -0.30 20.40
CA MET A 1 2.00 0.26 19.08
C MET A 1 1.04 -0.38 18.10
N SER A 2 0.47 0.38 17.18
CA SER A 2 -0.59 -0.16 16.30
C SER A 2 -0.68 0.61 14.99
N VAL A 3 -1.03 -0.11 13.91
CA VAL A 3 -1.18 0.44 12.56
C VAL A 3 -2.62 0.33 12.10
N LEU A 4 -3.22 1.42 11.60
CA LEU A 4 -4.48 1.40 10.88
C LEU A 4 -4.19 1.37 9.37
N VAL A 5 -4.66 0.32 8.69
CA VAL A 5 -4.60 0.21 7.23
C VAL A 5 -5.97 0.55 6.65
N VAL A 6 -6.02 1.49 5.69
CA VAL A 6 -7.27 1.91 5.03
C VAL A 6 -7.12 1.74 3.51
N GLY A 7 -7.88 0.80 2.94
CA GLY A 7 -7.87 0.46 1.51
C GLY A 7 -8.65 -0.81 1.24
N HIS A 8 -8.87 -1.16 -0.03
CA HIS A 8 -9.70 -2.31 -0.37
C HIS A 8 -8.91 -3.62 -0.49
N TYR A 9 -9.59 -4.73 -0.21
CA TYR A 9 -9.30 -6.04 -0.77
C TYR A 9 -9.88 -6.12 -2.18
N CYS A 10 -9.23 -6.85 -3.08
CA CYS A 10 -9.64 -6.94 -4.47
C CYS A 10 -9.70 -8.37 -4.98
N HIS A 11 -10.44 -8.52 -6.07
CA HIS A 11 -10.33 -9.66 -6.97
C HIS A 11 -9.37 -9.31 -8.10
N ASP A 12 -8.24 -9.96 -8.18
CA ASP A 12 -7.32 -9.82 -9.30
C ASP A 12 -7.49 -10.97 -10.27
N THR A 13 -7.74 -10.65 -11.54
CA THR A 13 -7.69 -11.60 -12.65
C THR A 13 -6.37 -11.39 -13.39
N LEU A 14 -5.46 -12.34 -13.25
CA LEU A 14 -4.11 -12.29 -13.81
C LEU A 14 -4.07 -13.11 -15.09
N ILE A 15 -3.83 -12.46 -16.23
CA ILE A 15 -3.79 -13.08 -17.55
C ILE A 15 -2.33 -13.22 -17.97
N GLY A 16 -1.84 -14.45 -18.05
CA GLY A 16 -0.52 -14.77 -18.57
C GLY A 16 -0.62 -15.54 -19.89
N ASN A 17 0.53 -15.78 -20.54
CA ASN A 17 0.59 -16.50 -21.81
C ASN A 17 0.04 -17.94 -21.74
N ALA A 18 0.23 -18.61 -20.60
CA ALA A 18 -0.14 -20.01 -20.42
C ALA A 18 -1.46 -20.21 -19.67
N SER A 19 -1.90 -19.23 -18.88
CA SER A 19 -3.06 -19.39 -18.03
C SER A 19 -3.66 -18.06 -17.58
N THR A 20 -4.96 -18.12 -17.19
CA THR A 20 -5.63 -17.04 -16.46
C THR A 20 -5.95 -17.55 -15.08
N ARG A 21 -5.61 -16.78 -14.04
CA ARG A 21 -5.92 -17.14 -12.65
C ARG A 21 -6.58 -15.98 -11.91
N ARG A 22 -7.44 -16.31 -10.96
CA ARG A 22 -7.97 -15.36 -9.98
C ARG A 22 -7.18 -15.43 -8.69
N ALA A 23 -6.94 -14.28 -8.07
CA ALA A 23 -6.19 -14.18 -6.83
C ALA A 23 -6.79 -13.12 -5.90
N LEU A 24 -6.51 -13.24 -4.61
CA LEU A 24 -6.68 -12.17 -3.66
C LEU A 24 -5.66 -11.07 -4.01
N GLY A 25 -6.14 -9.86 -4.16
CA GLY A 25 -5.34 -8.67 -4.40
C GLY A 25 -5.77 -7.52 -3.50
N GLY A 26 -5.29 -6.33 -3.88
CA GLY A 26 -5.53 -5.08 -3.15
C GLY A 26 -4.47 -4.80 -2.10
N SER A 27 -4.09 -3.52 -2.00
CA SER A 27 -3.03 -3.07 -1.09
C SER A 27 -3.27 -3.47 0.36
N ALA A 28 -4.54 -3.47 0.80
CA ALA A 28 -4.91 -3.89 2.15
C ALA A 28 -4.57 -5.35 2.43
N ALA A 29 -4.66 -6.25 1.42
CA ALA A 29 -4.33 -7.66 1.60
C ALA A 29 -2.83 -7.87 1.84
N TYR A 30 -2.01 -7.23 1.01
CA TYR A 30 -0.54 -7.29 1.14
C TYR A 30 -0.05 -6.62 2.42
N ALA A 31 -0.57 -5.43 2.73
CA ALA A 31 -0.22 -4.70 3.94
C ALA A 31 -0.58 -5.49 5.21
N SER A 32 -1.80 -6.04 5.29
CA SER A 32 -2.24 -6.83 6.45
C SER A 32 -1.40 -8.10 6.61
N ALA A 33 -1.14 -8.81 5.52
CA ALA A 33 -0.38 -10.06 5.57
C ALA A 33 1.04 -9.86 6.10
N ILE A 34 1.74 -8.82 5.63
CA ILE A 34 3.10 -8.55 6.10
C ILE A 34 3.12 -8.04 7.55
N LEU A 35 2.16 -7.18 7.96
CA LEU A 35 2.05 -6.72 9.34
C LEU A 35 1.77 -7.88 10.29
N GLU A 36 0.90 -8.81 9.90
CA GLU A 36 0.63 -10.02 10.68
C GLU A 36 1.88 -10.88 10.81
N ALA A 37 2.58 -11.11 9.70
CA ALA A 37 3.79 -11.92 9.67
C ALA A 37 4.89 -11.37 10.60
N ILE A 38 5.11 -10.05 10.62
CA ILE A 38 6.12 -9.41 11.49
C ILE A 38 5.62 -9.14 12.91
N GLY A 39 4.40 -9.60 13.24
CA GLY A 39 3.82 -9.48 14.58
C GLY A 39 3.43 -8.04 14.97
N GLU A 40 3.16 -7.15 14.00
CA GLU A 40 2.73 -5.79 14.28
C GLU A 40 1.22 -5.73 14.50
N PRO A 41 0.75 -5.26 15.68
CA PRO A 41 -0.67 -5.05 15.92
C PRO A 41 -1.25 -4.06 14.91
N HIS A 42 -2.30 -4.49 14.22
CA HIS A 42 -2.93 -3.66 13.19
C HIS A 42 -4.42 -3.96 13.04
N ASP A 43 -5.13 -3.05 12.44
CA ASP A 43 -6.49 -3.26 11.94
C ASP A 43 -6.60 -2.78 10.50
N VAL A 44 -7.61 -3.28 9.80
CA VAL A 44 -7.87 -2.95 8.39
C VAL A 44 -9.31 -2.47 8.25
N VAL A 45 -9.47 -1.27 7.70
CA VAL A 45 -10.78 -0.79 7.27
C VAL A 45 -10.84 -0.91 5.75
N ALA A 46 -11.63 -1.89 5.31
CA ALA A 46 -11.81 -2.23 3.90
C ALA A 46 -13.28 -2.53 3.61
N LYS A 47 -13.74 -2.30 2.38
CA LYS A 47 -15.04 -2.71 1.87
C LYS A 47 -14.91 -3.71 0.74
N VAL A 48 -15.89 -4.61 0.68
CA VAL A 48 -16.05 -5.59 -0.41
C VAL A 48 -17.52 -5.73 -0.73
N GLY A 49 -17.85 -6.26 -1.89
CA GLY A 49 -19.22 -6.69 -2.20
C GLY A 49 -19.56 -8.06 -1.60
N ALA A 50 -20.83 -8.47 -1.70
CA ALA A 50 -21.27 -9.80 -1.30
C ALA A 50 -20.65 -10.93 -2.15
N ASP A 51 -20.01 -10.57 -3.28
CA ASP A 51 -19.28 -11.46 -4.19
C ASP A 51 -17.84 -11.76 -3.77
N PHE A 52 -17.38 -11.28 -2.59
CA PHE A 52 -16.01 -11.47 -2.14
C PHE A 52 -15.67 -12.94 -1.87
N LEU A 53 -14.66 -13.46 -2.59
CA LEU A 53 -14.33 -14.88 -2.62
C LEU A 53 -13.30 -15.31 -1.57
N TYR A 54 -12.61 -14.38 -0.93
CA TYR A 54 -11.39 -14.65 -0.16
C TYR A 54 -11.54 -14.36 1.34
N GLY A 55 -12.77 -14.44 1.87
CA GLY A 55 -13.04 -14.17 3.29
C GLY A 55 -12.25 -15.02 4.26
N ASP A 56 -11.94 -16.27 3.88
CA ASP A 56 -11.16 -17.21 4.69
C ASP A 56 -9.62 -17.03 4.55
N LEU A 57 -9.18 -16.18 3.61
CA LEU A 57 -7.76 -15.91 3.37
C LEU A 57 -7.28 -14.62 4.03
N VAL A 58 -8.18 -13.79 4.54
CA VAL A 58 -7.86 -12.52 5.19
C VAL A 58 -8.08 -12.61 6.70
N SER A 59 -7.10 -12.20 7.48
CA SER A 59 -7.18 -12.21 8.95
C SER A 59 -8.04 -11.06 9.49
N ARG A 60 -8.13 -9.95 8.77
CA ARG A 60 -8.97 -8.80 9.08
C ARG A 60 -10.16 -8.76 8.13
N ARG A 61 -11.34 -9.05 8.67
CA ARG A 61 -12.57 -9.16 7.86
C ARG A 61 -13.00 -7.80 7.34
N PRO A 62 -13.23 -7.64 6.01
CA PRO A 62 -13.77 -6.41 5.44
C PRO A 62 -15.26 -6.26 5.79
N ARG A 63 -15.75 -5.04 5.66
CA ARG A 63 -17.18 -4.76 5.67
C ARG A 63 -17.80 -5.12 4.32
N VAL A 64 -18.88 -5.89 4.35
CA VAL A 64 -19.67 -6.16 3.14
C VAL A 64 -20.58 -4.97 2.87
N ALA A 65 -20.38 -4.34 1.73
CA ALA A 65 -21.15 -3.19 1.26
C ALA A 65 -22.04 -3.55 0.07
N GLN A 66 -22.97 -2.67 -0.26
CA GLN A 66 -23.77 -2.82 -1.47
C GLN A 66 -22.90 -2.59 -2.72
N GLY A 67 -23.02 -3.44 -3.72
CA GLY A 67 -22.24 -3.40 -4.96
C GLY A 67 -21.28 -4.59 -5.08
N ARG A 68 -20.33 -4.47 -6.01
CA ARG A 68 -19.33 -5.49 -6.29
C ARG A 68 -18.02 -5.20 -5.52
N THR A 69 -17.27 -6.25 -5.24
CA THR A 69 -15.89 -6.15 -4.77
C THR A 69 -15.04 -5.45 -5.84
N THR A 70 -14.10 -4.61 -5.41
CA THR A 70 -13.11 -4.01 -6.31
C THR A 70 -12.38 -5.11 -7.08
N ALA A 71 -12.32 -4.99 -8.40
CA ALA A 71 -11.79 -6.03 -9.27
C ALA A 71 -10.89 -5.44 -10.35
N PHE A 72 -9.72 -6.04 -10.51
CA PHE A 72 -8.74 -5.71 -11.53
C PHE A 72 -8.55 -6.87 -12.49
N VAL A 73 -8.31 -6.54 -13.75
CA VAL A 73 -7.73 -7.45 -14.74
C VAL A 73 -6.33 -6.94 -15.06
N VAL A 74 -5.36 -7.81 -14.88
CA VAL A 74 -3.94 -7.53 -15.13
C VAL A 74 -3.44 -8.46 -16.22
N ASP A 75 -3.12 -7.89 -17.37
CA ASP A 75 -2.64 -8.62 -18.54
C ASP A 75 -1.12 -8.50 -18.66
N TYR A 76 -0.43 -9.64 -18.59
CA TYR A 76 1.03 -9.78 -18.68
C TYR A 76 1.49 -10.33 -20.05
N ARG A 77 0.59 -10.49 -21.03
CA ARG A 77 0.95 -11.07 -22.34
C ARG A 77 1.70 -10.10 -23.24
N GLY A 78 1.62 -8.79 -22.97
CA GLY A 78 2.34 -7.76 -23.70
C GLY A 78 3.75 -7.52 -23.14
N VAL A 79 4.47 -6.59 -23.77
CA VAL A 79 5.77 -6.09 -23.28
C VAL A 79 5.59 -5.29 -21.99
N GLU A 80 4.46 -4.59 -21.87
CA GLU A 80 4.06 -3.85 -20.69
C GLU A 80 2.86 -4.52 -20.02
N ARG A 81 2.79 -4.39 -18.70
CA ARG A 81 1.65 -4.80 -17.89
C ARG A 81 0.49 -3.83 -18.13
N HIS A 82 -0.66 -4.34 -18.54
CA HIS A 82 -1.89 -3.58 -18.70
C HIS A 82 -2.84 -3.87 -17.55
N GLU A 83 -3.30 -2.81 -16.87
CA GLU A 83 -4.26 -2.90 -15.78
C GLU A 83 -5.59 -2.27 -16.20
N ARG A 84 -6.70 -2.98 -15.94
CA ARG A 84 -8.05 -2.48 -16.10
C ARG A 84 -8.88 -2.76 -14.86
N VAL A 85 -9.62 -1.76 -14.41
CA VAL A 85 -10.57 -1.87 -13.30
C VAL A 85 -11.93 -2.28 -13.86
N GLU A 86 -12.49 -3.37 -13.36
CA GLU A 86 -13.81 -3.89 -13.76
C GLU A 86 -14.92 -3.52 -12.78
N ALA A 87 -14.57 -3.30 -11.53
CA ALA A 87 -15.50 -2.88 -10.48
C ALA A 87 -14.74 -2.12 -9.38
N VAL A 88 -15.41 -1.23 -8.69
CA VAL A 88 -14.93 -0.54 -7.51
C VAL A 88 -15.98 -0.66 -6.41
N ALA A 89 -15.59 -1.15 -5.25
CA ALA A 89 -16.44 -1.15 -4.06
C ALA A 89 -16.63 0.30 -3.55
N PRO A 90 -17.68 0.59 -2.77
CA PRO A 90 -17.95 1.94 -2.28
C PRO A 90 -16.78 2.51 -1.48
N ALA A 91 -16.61 3.84 -1.53
CA ALA A 91 -15.58 4.54 -0.76
C ALA A 91 -15.71 4.24 0.75
N ILE A 92 -14.57 4.23 1.43
CA ILE A 92 -14.49 4.09 2.88
C ILE A 92 -14.83 5.44 3.49
N GLU A 93 -15.81 5.48 4.40
CA GLU A 93 -16.31 6.72 4.97
C GLU A 93 -15.68 7.04 6.35
N PRO A 94 -15.62 8.31 6.78
CA PRO A 94 -14.98 8.72 8.03
C PRO A 94 -15.53 8.06 9.30
N ASP A 95 -16.83 7.79 9.33
CA ASP A 95 -17.53 7.17 10.46
C ASP A 95 -17.22 5.66 10.62
N GLU A 96 -16.61 5.07 9.59
CA GLU A 96 -16.14 3.69 9.63
C GLU A 96 -14.78 3.55 10.33
N LEU A 97 -14.10 4.68 10.58
CA LEU A 97 -12.79 4.74 11.25
C LEU A 97 -12.94 5.15 12.71
N SER A 98 -12.39 4.35 13.61
CA SER A 98 -12.44 4.59 15.06
C SER A 98 -11.09 4.29 15.73
N GLY A 99 -11.01 4.58 17.02
CA GLY A 99 -9.79 4.33 17.82
C GLY A 99 -8.77 5.45 17.75
N ALA A 100 -7.57 5.16 18.24
CA ALA A 100 -6.37 6.00 18.17
C ALA A 100 -5.19 5.10 17.79
N TRP A 101 -4.38 5.55 16.84
CA TRP A 101 -3.38 4.74 16.17
C TRP A 101 -2.01 5.41 16.19
N ASP A 102 -0.95 4.62 16.35
CA ASP A 102 0.42 5.13 16.26
C ASP A 102 0.78 5.49 14.82
N ALA A 103 0.29 4.71 13.84
CA ALA A 103 0.42 5.06 12.43
C ALA A 103 -0.87 4.74 11.66
N GLY A 104 -1.24 5.60 10.70
CA GLY A 104 -2.27 5.36 9.71
C GLY A 104 -1.63 5.20 8.34
N LEU A 105 -2.02 4.16 7.59
CA LEU A 105 -1.59 3.90 6.22
C LEU A 105 -2.79 4.00 5.27
N ALA A 106 -2.83 5.04 4.46
CA ALA A 106 -3.76 5.17 3.34
C ALA A 106 -3.17 4.46 2.12
N CYS A 107 -3.74 3.32 1.75
CA CYS A 107 -3.26 2.50 0.64
C CYS A 107 -4.36 2.21 -0.40
N GLY A 108 -5.20 3.20 -0.70
CA GLY A 108 -6.24 3.11 -1.73
C GLY A 108 -5.66 2.81 -3.10
N ILE A 109 -6.43 2.11 -3.94
CA ILE A 109 -6.01 1.67 -5.28
C ILE A 109 -6.97 2.10 -6.39
N ALA A 110 -8.19 2.51 -6.02
CA ALA A 110 -9.26 2.86 -6.95
C ALA A 110 -10.07 4.10 -6.51
N GLY A 111 -9.48 4.97 -5.68
CA GLY A 111 -10.12 6.19 -5.18
C GLY A 111 -11.03 5.96 -3.96
N GLU A 112 -10.93 4.83 -3.30
CA GLU A 112 -11.75 4.46 -2.16
C GLU A 112 -11.40 5.17 -0.84
N VAL A 113 -10.30 5.92 -0.79
CA VAL A 113 -9.90 6.74 0.37
C VAL A 113 -10.05 8.23 0.00
N PRO A 114 -11.26 8.82 0.05
CA PRO A 114 -11.46 10.22 -0.28
C PRO A 114 -10.87 11.16 0.78
N LEU A 115 -10.74 12.45 0.44
CA LEU A 115 -10.14 13.47 1.31
C LEU A 115 -10.75 13.49 2.72
N ARG A 116 -12.07 13.43 2.84
CA ARG A 116 -12.76 13.39 4.15
C ARG A 116 -12.35 12.21 5.03
N THR A 117 -12.03 11.07 4.41
CA THR A 117 -11.54 9.87 5.12
C THR A 117 -10.08 10.05 5.53
N LEU A 118 -9.27 10.63 4.67
CA LEU A 118 -7.88 10.99 4.98
C LEU A 118 -7.81 12.01 6.13
N GLU A 119 -8.71 13.00 6.16
CA GLU A 119 -8.87 13.94 7.27
C GLU A 119 -9.22 13.23 8.58
N ARG A 120 -10.10 12.22 8.53
CA ARG A 120 -10.40 11.41 9.70
C ARG A 120 -9.19 10.61 10.16
N MET A 121 -8.46 9.97 9.24
CA MET A 121 -7.22 9.26 9.52
C MET A 121 -6.20 10.17 10.21
N ARG A 122 -6.03 11.42 9.73
CA ARG A 122 -5.12 12.41 10.35
C ARG A 122 -5.46 12.66 11.82
N ARG A 123 -6.75 12.75 12.15
CA ARG A 123 -7.19 13.05 13.53
C ARG A 123 -6.98 11.91 14.50
N ILE A 124 -6.93 10.66 14.01
CA ILE A 124 -6.84 9.45 14.83
C ILE A 124 -5.49 8.74 14.76
N SER A 125 -4.56 9.25 13.95
CA SER A 125 -3.23 8.68 13.77
C SER A 125 -2.14 9.67 14.18
N ARG A 126 -1.16 9.21 14.96
CA ARG A 126 0.00 10.02 15.35
C ARG A 126 0.86 10.34 14.13
N VAL A 127 1.11 9.35 13.27
CA VAL A 127 1.79 9.50 11.99
C VAL A 127 0.85 9.06 10.87
N LEU A 128 0.70 9.87 9.82
CA LEU A 128 -0.13 9.54 8.65
C LEU A 128 0.74 9.35 7.41
N ILE A 129 0.68 8.14 6.86
CA ILE A 129 1.41 7.71 5.67
C ILE A 129 0.40 7.46 4.55
N ALA A 130 0.70 7.90 3.34
CA ALA A 130 -0.03 7.46 2.16
C ALA A 130 0.91 6.76 1.17
N ASP A 131 0.42 5.71 0.52
CA ASP A 131 0.97 5.27 -0.76
C ASP A 131 0.48 6.22 -1.85
N ALA A 132 1.37 6.68 -2.71
CA ALA A 132 1.07 7.67 -3.75
C ALA A 132 -0.08 7.20 -4.67
N GLN A 133 -0.17 5.90 -4.95
CA GLN A 133 -1.28 5.34 -5.72
C GLN A 133 -2.66 5.73 -5.17
N SER A 134 -2.80 5.85 -3.84
CA SER A 134 -4.05 6.25 -3.17
C SER A 134 -4.49 7.67 -3.56
N LEU A 135 -3.56 8.54 -3.90
CA LEU A 135 -3.80 9.93 -4.24
C LEU A 135 -3.74 10.20 -5.75
N LEU A 136 -2.95 9.41 -6.48
CA LEU A 136 -2.65 9.64 -7.90
C LEU A 136 -3.58 8.87 -8.83
N ARG A 137 -4.04 7.68 -8.42
CA ARG A 137 -4.82 6.81 -9.32
C ARG A 137 -6.22 7.38 -9.52
N GLY A 138 -6.57 7.59 -10.78
CA GLY A 138 -7.92 7.79 -11.26
C GLY A 138 -8.30 6.64 -12.19
N ILE A 139 -9.59 6.51 -12.45
CA ILE A 139 -10.13 5.52 -13.38
C ILE A 139 -10.78 6.27 -14.52
N SER A 140 -10.37 5.94 -15.77
CA SER A 140 -11.00 6.47 -16.97
C SER A 140 -12.40 5.85 -17.18
N PRO A 141 -13.26 6.44 -18.03
CA PRO A 141 -14.54 5.82 -18.40
C PRO A 141 -14.40 4.42 -19.00
N GLY A 142 -13.22 4.09 -19.58
CA GLY A 142 -12.90 2.77 -20.11
C GLY A 142 -12.38 1.77 -19.06
N GLY A 143 -12.25 2.19 -17.80
CA GLY A 143 -11.71 1.35 -16.72
C GLY A 143 -10.19 1.34 -16.63
N GLU A 144 -9.49 2.14 -17.42
CA GLU A 144 -8.02 2.21 -17.38
C GLU A 144 -7.55 3.02 -16.18
N VAL A 145 -6.46 2.60 -15.56
CA VAL A 145 -5.80 3.35 -14.49
C VAL A 145 -5.03 4.52 -15.10
N VAL A 146 -5.36 5.73 -14.67
CA VAL A 146 -4.69 6.96 -15.09
C VAL A 146 -4.08 7.66 -13.87
N LEU A 147 -2.93 8.29 -14.04
CA LEU A 147 -2.30 9.08 -12.99
C LEU A 147 -2.80 10.53 -13.05
N ARG A 148 -3.08 11.10 -11.89
CA ARG A 148 -3.50 12.49 -11.67
C ARG A 148 -2.58 13.15 -10.66
N SER A 149 -2.50 14.47 -10.67
CA SER A 149 -1.82 15.19 -9.60
C SER A 149 -2.59 15.04 -8.28
N PRO A 150 -1.90 14.87 -7.14
CA PRO A 150 -2.56 14.81 -5.85
C PRO A 150 -3.16 16.16 -5.47
N ALA A 151 -4.29 16.16 -4.79
CA ALA A 151 -4.87 17.37 -4.25
C ALA A 151 -3.96 17.96 -3.14
N GLU A 152 -3.76 19.29 -3.15
CA GLU A 152 -2.91 19.96 -2.14
C GLU A 152 -3.40 19.72 -0.71
N ASP A 153 -4.72 19.74 -0.50
CA ASP A 153 -5.34 19.50 0.80
C ASP A 153 -5.01 18.08 1.33
N ALA A 154 -5.00 17.08 0.44
CA ALA A 154 -4.62 15.72 0.81
C ALA A 154 -3.13 15.64 1.20
N VAL A 155 -2.26 16.29 0.44
CA VAL A 155 -0.82 16.35 0.73
C VAL A 155 -0.55 17.02 2.09
N GLY A 156 -1.29 18.08 2.42
CA GLY A 156 -1.16 18.82 3.69
C GLY A 156 -1.50 17.99 4.95
N LEU A 157 -2.17 16.88 4.80
CA LEU A 157 -2.52 15.97 5.91
C LEU A 157 -1.42 14.97 6.26
N LEU A 158 -0.48 14.71 5.35
CA LEU A 158 0.49 13.62 5.44
C LEU A 158 1.78 14.02 6.15
N ASP A 159 2.36 13.08 6.88
CA ASP A 159 3.75 13.14 7.36
C ASP A 159 4.70 12.52 6.33
N VAL A 160 4.27 11.42 5.70
CA VAL A 160 5.07 10.67 4.73
C VAL A 160 4.23 10.29 3.52
N LEU A 161 4.77 10.52 2.32
CA LEU A 161 4.25 10.00 1.07
C LEU A 161 5.25 8.96 0.51
N LYS A 162 4.82 7.72 0.35
CA LYS A 162 5.61 6.70 -0.35
C LYS A 162 5.19 6.68 -1.81
N ALA A 163 6.15 6.70 -2.72
CA ALA A 163 5.92 6.58 -4.16
C ALA A 163 6.92 5.60 -4.78
N SER A 164 6.56 4.96 -5.86
CA SER A 164 7.51 4.31 -6.76
C SER A 164 8.24 5.35 -7.60
N GLN A 165 9.39 4.97 -8.21
CA GLN A 165 10.11 5.85 -9.13
C GLN A 165 9.19 6.36 -10.26
N LYS A 166 8.36 5.50 -10.84
CA LYS A 166 7.41 5.86 -11.90
C LYS A 166 6.34 6.84 -11.43
N GLU A 167 5.83 6.69 -10.21
CA GLU A 167 4.87 7.63 -9.64
C GLU A 167 5.53 8.97 -9.29
N ALA A 168 6.78 8.94 -8.85
CA ALA A 168 7.54 10.15 -8.54
C ALA A 168 7.78 11.04 -9.79
N GLU A 169 7.84 10.46 -10.99
CA GLU A 169 7.92 11.20 -12.25
C GLU A 169 6.68 12.06 -12.52
N ALA A 170 5.52 11.65 -11.99
CA ALA A 170 4.26 12.39 -12.09
C ALA A 170 4.06 13.42 -10.95
N LEU A 171 5.03 13.56 -10.04
CA LEU A 171 4.97 14.44 -8.87
C LEU A 171 5.95 15.61 -8.99
N ASP A 172 5.56 16.78 -8.49
CA ASP A 172 6.52 17.85 -8.18
C ASP A 172 7.28 17.49 -6.89
N VAL A 173 8.27 16.62 -7.03
CA VAL A 173 9.11 16.14 -5.91
C VAL A 173 9.77 17.34 -5.18
N ALA A 174 10.18 18.40 -5.91
CA ALA A 174 10.83 19.55 -5.31
C ALA A 174 9.88 20.36 -4.43
N ALA A 175 8.61 20.50 -4.82
CA ALA A 175 7.60 21.15 -4.01
C ALA A 175 7.17 20.28 -2.83
N LEU A 176 6.95 18.97 -3.05
CA LEU A 176 6.47 18.06 -2.04
C LEU A 176 7.46 17.87 -0.89
N ARG A 177 8.76 17.68 -1.18
CA ARG A 177 9.77 17.47 -0.15
C ARG A 177 9.96 18.67 0.81
N ARG A 178 9.40 19.83 0.48
CA ARG A 178 9.34 21.00 1.38
C ARG A 178 8.17 20.92 2.37
N LYS A 179 7.13 20.14 2.06
CA LYS A 179 5.89 20.04 2.84
C LYS A 179 5.85 18.77 3.71
N LEU A 180 6.38 17.67 3.21
CA LEU A 180 6.36 16.37 3.86
C LEU A 180 7.63 15.56 3.53
N THR A 181 7.78 14.39 4.12
CA THR A 181 8.83 13.45 3.71
C THR A 181 8.34 12.55 2.57
N LEU A 182 9.14 12.47 1.50
CA LEU A 182 8.93 11.52 0.41
C LEU A 182 9.84 10.30 0.61
N VAL A 183 9.28 9.11 0.42
CA VAL A 183 10.03 7.85 0.34
C VAL A 183 9.81 7.28 -1.05
N VAL A 184 10.81 7.38 -1.91
CA VAL A 184 10.74 6.93 -3.31
C VAL A 184 11.41 5.58 -3.44
N THR A 185 10.62 4.54 -3.75
CA THR A 185 11.11 3.18 -3.94
C THR A 185 11.60 2.95 -5.36
N ASP A 186 12.70 2.20 -5.49
CA ASP A 186 13.39 1.93 -6.74
C ASP A 186 13.69 0.43 -6.94
N GLY A 187 12.74 -0.41 -6.57
CA GLY A 187 12.82 -1.87 -6.69
C GLY A 187 14.09 -2.44 -6.05
N PRO A 188 14.88 -3.24 -6.80
CA PRO A 188 16.08 -3.89 -6.26
C PRO A 188 17.19 -2.90 -5.88
N ARG A 189 17.05 -1.62 -6.23
CA ARG A 189 17.97 -0.57 -5.81
C ARG A 189 17.62 0.08 -4.48
N GLY A 190 16.53 -0.36 -3.80
CA GLY A 190 16.14 0.16 -2.50
C GLY A 190 15.25 1.39 -2.57
N CYS A 191 15.46 2.39 -1.72
CA CYS A 191 14.68 3.62 -1.72
C CYS A 191 15.50 4.86 -1.38
N SER A 192 14.95 6.02 -1.72
CA SER A 192 15.47 7.33 -1.32
C SER A 192 14.48 8.01 -0.39
N ILE A 193 14.95 8.53 0.73
CA ILE A 193 14.20 9.38 1.65
C ILE A 193 14.54 10.82 1.32
N LEU A 194 13.55 11.62 0.97
CA LEU A 194 13.70 13.01 0.54
C LEU A 194 12.92 13.91 1.50
N SER A 195 13.61 14.77 2.22
CA SER A 195 13.04 15.84 3.05
C SER A 195 13.49 17.19 2.54
N ALA A 196 13.03 18.30 3.16
CA ALA A 196 13.38 19.65 2.74
C ALA A 196 14.89 19.86 2.58
N ASN A 197 15.67 19.33 3.52
CA ASN A 197 17.12 19.63 3.64
C ASN A 197 18.02 18.40 3.52
N ALA A 198 17.44 17.20 3.31
CA ALA A 198 18.22 15.97 3.29
C ALA A 198 17.75 14.98 2.22
N GLN A 199 18.66 14.16 1.79
CA GLN A 199 18.40 12.97 0.99
C GLN A 199 19.24 11.83 1.56
N VAL A 200 18.58 10.72 1.88
CA VAL A 200 19.22 9.51 2.40
C VAL A 200 18.85 8.35 1.50
N ARG A 201 19.82 7.51 1.19
CA ARG A 201 19.63 6.27 0.44
C ARG A 201 19.55 5.09 1.40
N VAL A 202 18.59 4.22 1.19
CA VAL A 202 18.45 2.93 1.90
C VAL A 202 18.53 1.82 0.87
N GLU A 203 19.49 0.92 1.04
CA GLU A 203 19.70 -0.22 0.15
C GLU A 203 18.59 -1.25 0.26
N ALA A 204 18.30 -1.95 -0.85
CA ALA A 204 17.40 -3.09 -0.83
C ALA A 204 18.05 -4.30 -0.14
N PHE A 205 17.22 -5.16 0.42
CA PHE A 205 17.68 -6.47 0.87
C PHE A 205 17.73 -7.45 -0.32
N PRO A 206 18.71 -8.37 -0.33
CA PRO A 206 18.75 -9.44 -1.32
C PRO A 206 17.46 -10.25 -1.32
N ALA A 207 16.93 -10.53 -2.50
CA ALA A 207 15.72 -11.32 -2.68
C ALA A 207 15.76 -12.08 -4.00
N ARG A 208 15.13 -13.26 -4.02
CA ARG A 208 14.90 -14.01 -5.25
C ARG A 208 13.48 -13.70 -5.76
N GLU A 209 13.39 -12.75 -6.67
CA GLU A 209 12.11 -12.33 -7.23
C GLU A 209 11.39 -13.49 -7.92
N ARG A 210 10.13 -13.69 -7.54
CA ARG A 210 9.15 -14.60 -8.14
C ARG A 210 7.91 -13.85 -8.63
N ASP A 211 7.46 -12.83 -7.88
CA ASP A 211 6.30 -12.01 -8.19
C ASP A 211 6.48 -10.62 -7.57
N PRO A 212 6.66 -9.55 -8.34
CA PRO A 212 6.83 -8.20 -7.80
C PRO A 212 5.52 -7.56 -7.29
N THR A 213 4.38 -8.24 -7.48
CA THR A 213 3.06 -7.72 -7.08
C THR A 213 2.99 -7.56 -5.55
N GLY A 214 2.53 -6.38 -5.11
CA GLY A 214 2.36 -6.09 -3.69
C GLY A 214 3.64 -5.74 -2.92
N ALA A 215 4.82 -5.76 -3.56
CA ALA A 215 6.07 -5.37 -2.90
C ALA A 215 6.02 -3.94 -2.36
N GLY A 216 5.44 -3.01 -3.13
CA GLY A 216 5.22 -1.63 -2.73
C GLY A 216 4.27 -1.49 -1.54
N ASP A 217 3.23 -2.32 -1.48
CA ASP A 217 2.25 -2.34 -0.40
C ASP A 217 2.87 -2.90 0.89
N CYS A 218 3.64 -3.99 0.77
CA CYS A 218 4.40 -4.56 1.90
C CYS A 218 5.49 -3.59 2.39
N PHE A 219 6.15 -2.87 1.49
CA PHE A 219 7.09 -1.80 1.86
C PHE A 219 6.37 -0.70 2.65
N ALA A 220 5.22 -0.20 2.16
CA ALA A 220 4.45 0.84 2.84
C ALA A 220 3.99 0.39 4.23
N ALA A 221 3.57 -0.86 4.36
CA ALA A 221 3.17 -1.45 5.64
C ALA A 221 4.35 -1.58 6.62
N GLY A 222 5.52 -2.04 6.16
CA GLY A 222 6.74 -2.10 6.96
C GLY A 222 7.21 -0.71 7.42
N LEU A 223 7.08 0.31 6.56
CA LEU A 223 7.36 1.70 6.92
C LEU A 223 6.42 2.19 8.02
N ALA A 224 5.11 1.90 7.87
CA ALA A 224 4.12 2.24 8.88
C ALA A 224 4.39 1.55 10.22
N ALA A 225 4.77 0.27 10.20
CA ALA A 225 5.15 -0.49 11.40
C ALA A 225 6.37 0.12 12.12
N GLY A 226 7.43 0.46 11.37
CA GLY A 226 8.62 1.10 11.93
C GLY A 226 8.29 2.45 12.57
N LEU A 227 7.52 3.29 11.89
CA LEU A 227 7.09 4.60 12.40
C LEU A 227 6.11 4.48 13.58
N ALA A 228 5.23 3.48 13.58
CA ALA A 228 4.36 3.19 14.72
C ALA A 228 5.17 2.85 15.98
N ARG A 229 6.28 2.14 15.83
CA ARG A 229 7.23 1.83 16.91
C ARG A 229 8.11 3.01 17.32
N GLY A 230 8.03 4.14 16.61
CA GLY A 230 8.83 5.32 16.90
C GLY A 230 10.28 5.21 16.41
N LEU A 231 10.58 4.30 15.50
CA LEU A 231 11.89 4.19 14.89
C LEU A 231 12.25 5.46 14.10
N PRO A 232 13.52 5.85 14.05
CA PRO A 232 13.99 6.85 13.11
C PRO A 232 13.58 6.47 11.67
N LEU A 233 13.30 7.45 10.84
CA LEU A 233 12.75 7.22 9.50
C LEU A 233 13.65 6.32 8.63
N GLU A 234 14.97 6.45 8.72
CA GLU A 234 15.91 5.60 8.00
C GLU A 234 15.80 4.14 8.44
N GLN A 235 15.68 3.90 9.75
CA GLN A 235 15.49 2.56 10.29
C GLN A 235 14.11 1.99 9.90
N ALA A 236 13.05 2.80 9.95
CA ALA A 236 11.73 2.40 9.47
C ALA A 236 11.76 2.04 7.97
N ALA A 237 12.51 2.79 7.15
CA ALA A 237 12.70 2.49 5.74
C ALA A 237 13.53 1.21 5.50
N ARG A 238 14.46 0.85 6.39
CA ARG A 238 15.16 -0.46 6.33
C ARG A 238 14.19 -1.61 6.60
N VAL A 239 13.32 -1.50 7.60
CA VAL A 239 12.25 -2.49 7.85
C VAL A 239 11.34 -2.59 6.62
N ALA A 240 10.95 -1.45 6.04
CA ALA A 240 10.13 -1.38 4.84
C ALA A 240 10.80 -2.08 3.64
N ALA A 241 12.10 -1.82 3.40
CA ALA A 241 12.87 -2.43 2.33
C ALA A 241 12.94 -3.97 2.49
N TRP A 242 13.10 -4.43 3.74
CA TRP A 242 13.07 -5.85 4.05
C TRP A 242 11.69 -6.47 3.76
N CYS A 243 10.61 -5.81 4.19
CA CYS A 243 9.23 -6.27 3.91
C CYS A 243 8.96 -6.39 2.41
N GLY A 244 9.37 -5.39 1.62
CA GLY A 244 9.26 -5.43 0.17
C GLY A 244 10.08 -6.56 -0.46
N ALA A 245 11.31 -6.79 0.03
CA ALA A 245 12.17 -7.85 -0.44
C ALA A 245 11.60 -9.26 -0.11
N ARG A 246 11.01 -9.43 1.06
CA ARG A 246 10.33 -10.71 1.40
C ARG A 246 9.07 -10.93 0.55
N ALA A 247 8.32 -9.86 0.25
CA ALA A 247 7.10 -9.96 -0.56
C ALA A 247 7.38 -10.55 -1.95
N VAL A 248 8.42 -10.08 -2.64
CA VAL A 248 8.72 -10.53 -4.02
C VAL A 248 9.13 -12.00 -4.13
N GLU A 249 9.46 -12.66 -3.03
CA GLU A 249 9.82 -14.08 -3.00
C GLU A 249 8.60 -15.01 -2.99
N HIS A 250 7.38 -14.44 -2.86
CA HIS A 250 6.12 -15.18 -2.84
C HIS A 250 5.28 -14.92 -4.10
N LEU A 251 4.41 -15.87 -4.45
CA LEU A 251 3.40 -15.68 -5.49
C LEU A 251 2.12 -15.15 -4.85
N GLY A 252 1.72 -13.92 -5.20
CA GLY A 252 0.57 -13.24 -4.59
C GLY A 252 0.86 -12.80 -3.16
N VAL A 253 -0.18 -12.73 -2.30
CA VAL A 253 -0.07 -12.24 -0.93
C VAL A 253 0.94 -13.08 -0.13
N PRO A 254 1.99 -12.44 0.47
CA PRO A 254 3.09 -13.17 1.09
C PRO A 254 2.65 -13.88 2.37
N ARG A 255 3.27 -15.03 2.64
CA ARG A 255 3.10 -15.81 3.87
C ARG A 255 4.47 -16.19 4.40
N LEU A 256 5.00 -15.36 5.29
CA LEU A 256 6.29 -15.62 5.91
C LEU A 256 6.18 -16.69 6.98
N THR A 257 7.20 -17.51 7.09
CA THR A 257 7.37 -18.40 8.24
C THR A 257 7.76 -17.59 9.48
N PRO A 258 7.56 -18.12 10.70
CA PRO A 258 8.03 -17.47 11.93
C PRO A 258 9.55 -17.23 11.96
N GLU A 259 10.33 -18.05 11.26
CA GLU A 259 11.77 -17.88 11.15
C GLU A 259 12.14 -16.69 10.25
N GLU A 260 11.53 -16.61 9.07
CA GLU A 260 11.69 -15.46 8.18
C GLU A 260 11.28 -14.16 8.87
N ALA A 261 10.14 -14.14 9.54
CA ALA A 261 9.62 -12.96 10.23
C ALA A 261 10.56 -12.43 11.34
N ARG A 262 11.24 -13.33 12.08
CA ARG A 262 12.21 -12.95 13.11
C ARG A 262 13.46 -12.24 12.56
N ALA A 263 13.73 -12.37 11.27
CA ALA A 263 14.85 -11.71 10.61
C ALA A 263 14.57 -10.25 10.23
N ALA A 264 13.39 -9.72 10.56
CA ALA A 264 13.05 -8.30 10.32
C ALA A 264 14.04 -7.39 11.09
N PRO A 265 14.63 -6.38 10.42
CA PRO A 265 15.72 -5.57 10.98
C PRO A 265 15.17 -4.44 11.86
N TRP A 266 14.69 -4.78 13.05
CA TRP A 266 14.12 -3.82 14.01
C TRP A 266 15.17 -2.98 14.76
N GLU A 267 16.44 -3.39 14.71
CA GLU A 267 17.59 -2.76 15.35
C GLU A 267 18.49 -2.06 14.36
#